data_3e209219f9a5dd2413dd852d526645fc
#
_entry.id   3e209219f9a5dd2413dd852d526645fc
#
_cell.length_a   1.000
_cell.length_b   1.000
_cell.length_c   1.000
_cell.angle_alpha   90.00
_cell.angle_beta   90.00
_cell.angle_gamma   90.00
#
_symmetry.space_group_name_H-M   'P 1'
#
loop_
_entity.id
_entity.type
_entity.pdbx_description
1 polymer ?
#
loop_
_entity_poly.entity_id
_entity_poly.type
_entity_poly.pdbx_seq_one_letter_code
_entity_poly.pdbx_strand_id
1 'polypeptide(L)'
;MEGFLTAGVMEDGVFKPTTIGTPQGGVISPLLANIVLNHLDWQLHQAGYHFARYADDFVVVCQTQRQAHEARALVERVLTDDLGLQLSAEKTKVTTFGKGYEFLGFFLSSRSRRMRDKSVQKFKAKVRELTVRKCNLDAEAITKLNRVIRGTANYFATEFSTCRWMFQKLDSWLRMRLRCMKLKRKNYNDNRKLRGGFFRRKLGLLTLEEFCTYRDARGEARRVIPRNGATLVGVAR
;
A
#
# COMPACT_ATOMS: atom_id res chain seq x y z
N MET A 1 1.63 -16.07 27.03
CA MET A 1 2.49 -15.92 25.84
C MET A 1 3.12 -17.21 25.40
N GLU A 2 3.63 -18.00 26.35
CA GLU A 2 4.31 -19.29 26.09
C GLU A 2 3.49 -20.25 25.21
N GLY A 3 2.21 -20.43 25.47
CA GLY A 3 1.33 -21.29 24.68
C GLY A 3 1.16 -20.87 23.20
N PHE A 4 1.37 -19.59 22.84
CA PHE A 4 1.40 -19.16 21.44
C PHE A 4 2.73 -19.42 20.75
N LEU A 5 3.82 -19.45 21.51
CA LEU A 5 5.15 -19.75 20.99
C LEU A 5 5.34 -21.24 20.74
N THR A 6 4.67 -22.09 21.55
CA THR A 6 4.76 -23.55 21.48
C THR A 6 3.62 -24.20 20.68
N ALA A 7 2.67 -23.40 20.14
CA ALA A 7 1.43 -23.88 19.53
C ALA A 7 1.59 -24.74 18.28
N GLY A 8 2.78 -24.83 17.67
CA GLY A 8 3.00 -25.60 16.43
C GLY A 8 2.19 -25.13 15.24
N VAL A 9 2.31 -25.83 14.13
CA VAL A 9 1.59 -25.55 12.86
C VAL A 9 0.89 -26.83 12.40
N MET A 10 -0.35 -26.70 11.96
CA MET A 10 -1.05 -27.79 11.27
C MET A 10 -0.96 -27.56 9.75
N GLU A 11 -0.20 -28.40 9.06
CA GLU A 11 -0.08 -28.42 7.60
C GLU A 11 -0.64 -29.75 7.07
N ASP A 12 -1.57 -29.68 6.14
CA ASP A 12 -2.21 -30.86 5.52
C ASP A 12 -2.76 -31.89 6.52
N GLY A 13 -3.26 -31.43 7.67
CA GLY A 13 -3.78 -32.29 8.73
C GLY A 13 -2.73 -32.91 9.63
N VAL A 14 -1.44 -32.62 9.46
CA VAL A 14 -0.34 -33.09 10.30
C VAL A 14 0.15 -31.98 11.21
N PHE A 15 0.22 -32.25 12.51
CA PHE A 15 0.77 -31.32 13.48
C PHE A 15 2.30 -31.34 13.45
N LYS A 16 2.91 -30.16 13.23
CA LYS A 16 4.38 -29.96 13.30
C LYS A 16 4.69 -29.02 14.46
N PRO A 17 5.49 -29.44 15.45
CA PRO A 17 5.91 -28.54 16.52
C PRO A 17 6.82 -27.44 15.96
N THR A 18 6.65 -26.22 16.45
CA THR A 18 7.54 -25.09 16.11
C THR A 18 8.77 -25.16 16.99
N THR A 19 9.95 -25.36 16.41
CA THR A 19 11.22 -25.43 17.13
C THR A 19 11.92 -24.07 17.19
N ILE A 20 11.66 -23.16 16.23
CA ILE A 20 12.29 -21.84 16.14
C ILE A 20 11.25 -20.82 15.65
N GLY A 21 11.08 -19.73 16.40
CA GLY A 21 10.21 -18.62 16.03
C GLY A 21 8.72 -18.91 16.14
N THR A 22 7.88 -18.11 15.47
CA THR A 22 6.43 -18.30 15.35
C THR A 22 6.05 -18.57 13.91
N PRO A 23 5.00 -19.35 13.65
CA PRO A 23 4.57 -19.63 12.29
C PRO A 23 4.19 -18.35 11.56
N GLN A 24 4.53 -18.29 10.27
CA GLN A 24 4.20 -17.15 9.43
C GLN A 24 2.68 -16.97 9.35
N GLY A 25 2.21 -15.77 9.73
CA GLY A 25 0.77 -15.48 9.83
C GLY A 25 0.15 -15.75 11.20
N GLY A 26 0.94 -16.15 12.20
CA GLY A 26 0.47 -16.29 13.58
C GLY A 26 -0.08 -14.98 14.14
N VAL A 27 -1.15 -15.06 14.94
CA VAL A 27 -1.85 -13.89 15.50
C VAL A 27 -0.92 -13.02 16.37
N ILE A 28 0.02 -13.62 17.07
CA ILE A 28 0.98 -12.94 17.96
C ILE A 28 2.22 -12.41 17.23
N SER A 29 2.51 -12.89 16.02
CA SER A 29 3.74 -12.54 15.27
C SER A 29 3.94 -11.04 15.08
N PRO A 30 2.93 -10.21 14.76
CA PRO A 30 3.10 -8.77 14.64
C PRO A 30 3.47 -8.09 15.96
N LEU A 31 2.95 -8.59 17.09
CA LEU A 31 3.28 -8.06 18.41
C LEU A 31 4.73 -8.39 18.77
N LEU A 32 5.15 -9.64 18.57
CA LEU A 32 6.52 -10.07 18.84
C LEU A 32 7.53 -9.31 17.97
N ALA A 33 7.24 -9.16 16.68
CA ALA A 33 8.06 -8.36 15.77
C ALA A 33 8.19 -6.91 16.26
N ASN A 34 7.12 -6.30 16.77
CA ASN A 34 7.17 -4.96 17.32
C ASN A 34 8.00 -4.87 18.61
N ILE A 35 7.92 -5.87 19.48
CA ILE A 35 8.74 -5.92 20.72
C ILE A 35 10.22 -6.02 20.36
N VAL A 36 10.59 -6.92 19.47
CA VAL A 36 12.01 -7.11 19.07
C VAL A 36 12.53 -5.87 18.36
N LEU A 37 11.81 -5.34 17.38
CA LEU A 37 12.25 -4.18 16.60
C LEU A 37 12.13 -2.84 17.34
N ASN A 38 11.50 -2.80 18.51
CA ASN A 38 11.52 -1.62 19.38
C ASN A 38 12.95 -1.22 19.80
N HIS A 39 13.85 -2.19 19.90
CA HIS A 39 15.28 -1.90 20.16
C HIS A 39 15.87 -1.06 19.02
N LEU A 40 15.61 -1.43 17.76
CA LEU A 40 16.03 -0.64 16.60
C LEU A 40 15.41 0.78 16.62
N ASP A 41 14.14 0.89 16.99
CA ASP A 41 13.45 2.18 17.08
C ASP A 41 14.15 3.11 18.08
N TRP A 42 14.54 2.61 19.25
CA TRP A 42 15.27 3.36 20.26
C TRP A 42 16.68 3.77 19.78
N GLN A 43 17.42 2.89 19.11
CA GLN A 43 18.75 3.21 18.58
C GLN A 43 18.67 4.32 17.51
N LEU A 44 17.68 4.25 16.62
CA LEU A 44 17.45 5.30 15.62
C LEU A 44 17.04 6.63 16.27
N HIS A 45 16.19 6.58 17.31
CA HIS A 45 15.75 7.76 18.03
C HIS A 45 16.92 8.43 18.78
N GLN A 46 17.73 7.65 19.49
CA GLN A 46 18.92 8.16 20.21
C GLN A 46 19.95 8.75 19.27
N ALA A 47 20.10 8.20 18.06
CA ALA A 47 20.95 8.75 17.02
C ALA A 47 20.37 9.98 16.32
N GLY A 48 19.17 10.44 16.71
CA GLY A 48 18.51 11.65 16.17
C GLY A 48 17.90 11.48 14.78
N TYR A 49 17.66 10.26 14.33
CA TYR A 49 17.02 10.00 13.04
C TYR A 49 15.50 10.09 13.12
N HIS A 50 14.90 10.69 12.09
CA HIS A 50 13.45 10.60 11.86
C HIS A 50 13.15 9.34 11.06
N PHE A 51 12.26 8.51 11.56
CA PHE A 51 11.89 7.26 10.88
C PHE A 51 10.40 6.97 11.02
N ALA A 52 9.92 6.07 10.17
CA ALA A 52 8.58 5.49 10.28
C ALA A 52 8.70 3.98 10.05
N ARG A 53 8.15 3.18 10.95
CA ARG A 53 8.13 1.72 10.85
C ARG A 53 6.69 1.19 10.91
N TYR A 54 6.42 0.20 10.10
CA TYR A 54 5.19 -0.58 10.12
C TYR A 54 5.56 -2.05 10.02
N ALA A 55 5.45 -2.77 11.14
CA ALA A 55 5.98 -4.12 11.31
C ALA A 55 7.48 -4.18 10.94
N ASP A 56 7.85 -4.96 9.94
CA ASP A 56 9.21 -5.11 9.39
C ASP A 56 9.56 -4.06 8.30
N ASP A 57 8.56 -3.37 7.74
CA ASP A 57 8.81 -2.30 6.76
C ASP A 57 9.13 -0.98 7.48
N PHE A 58 10.27 -0.35 7.20
CA PHE A 58 10.62 0.95 7.77
C PHE A 58 11.30 1.88 6.77
N VAL A 59 11.26 3.16 7.07
CA VAL A 59 11.88 4.24 6.30
C VAL A 59 12.59 5.17 7.27
N VAL A 60 13.85 5.50 7.01
CA VAL A 60 14.62 6.51 7.75
C VAL A 60 14.81 7.73 6.86
N VAL A 61 14.50 8.92 7.38
CA VAL A 61 14.59 10.18 6.65
C VAL A 61 15.87 10.89 7.03
N CYS A 62 16.72 11.20 6.05
CA CYS A 62 18.00 11.84 6.24
C CYS A 62 18.10 13.12 5.40
N GLN A 63 18.87 14.10 5.86
CA GLN A 63 19.07 15.35 5.13
C GLN A 63 20.12 15.22 4.02
N THR A 64 21.12 14.38 4.22
CA THR A 64 22.23 14.17 3.28
C THR A 64 22.41 12.71 2.92
N GLN A 65 23.04 12.45 1.79
CA GLN A 65 23.39 11.08 1.38
C GLN A 65 24.36 10.41 2.37
N ARG A 66 25.29 11.18 2.92
CA ARG A 66 26.22 10.70 3.95
C ARG A 66 25.45 10.17 5.17
N GLN A 67 24.55 10.98 5.74
CA GLN A 67 23.68 10.55 6.83
C GLN A 67 22.87 9.29 6.49
N ALA A 68 22.42 9.16 5.24
CA ALA A 68 21.69 7.98 4.81
C ALA A 68 22.54 6.71 4.84
N HIS A 69 23.83 6.80 4.46
CA HIS A 69 24.75 5.67 4.58
C HIS A 69 25.12 5.36 6.04
N GLU A 70 25.31 6.38 6.87
CA GLU A 70 25.52 6.23 8.31
C GLU A 70 24.31 5.57 9.00
N ALA A 71 23.10 6.01 8.69
CA ALA A 71 21.86 5.39 9.18
C ALA A 71 21.72 3.94 8.74
N ARG A 72 22.07 3.62 7.48
CA ARG A 72 22.06 2.25 6.98
C ARG A 72 23.06 1.37 7.76
N ALA A 73 24.27 1.85 7.97
CA ALA A 73 25.28 1.11 8.72
C ALA A 73 24.84 0.88 10.19
N LEU A 74 24.22 1.89 10.82
CA LEU A 74 23.64 1.76 12.15
C LEU A 74 22.56 0.67 12.19
N VAL A 75 21.60 0.72 11.25
CA VAL A 75 20.53 -0.28 11.15
C VAL A 75 21.10 -1.68 10.95
N GLU A 76 22.05 -1.84 10.03
CA GLU A 76 22.68 -3.13 9.73
C GLU A 76 23.38 -3.70 10.96
N ARG A 77 24.14 -2.89 11.69
CA ARG A 77 24.79 -3.26 12.94
C ARG A 77 23.77 -3.72 13.98
N VAL A 78 22.76 -2.90 14.28
CA VAL A 78 21.74 -3.21 15.31
C VAL A 78 20.97 -4.47 14.96
N LEU A 79 20.59 -4.65 13.69
CA LEU A 79 19.88 -5.87 13.28
C LEU A 79 20.77 -7.11 13.40
N THR A 80 22.03 -7.03 12.96
CA THR A 80 22.93 -8.19 12.92
C THR A 80 23.50 -8.51 14.29
N ASP A 81 24.07 -7.51 14.98
CA ASP A 81 24.85 -7.74 16.21
C ASP A 81 23.93 -7.84 17.43
N ASP A 82 22.89 -6.99 17.54
CA ASP A 82 22.05 -6.96 18.73
C ASP A 82 20.85 -7.91 18.62
N LEU A 83 20.27 -8.06 17.42
CA LEU A 83 19.01 -8.79 17.22
C LEU A 83 19.17 -10.12 16.47
N GLY A 84 20.33 -10.43 15.90
CA GLY A 84 20.57 -11.63 15.11
C GLY A 84 19.72 -11.70 13.82
N LEU A 85 19.28 -10.54 13.31
CA LEU A 85 18.46 -10.41 12.11
C LEU A 85 19.30 -9.93 10.93
N GLN A 86 18.86 -10.26 9.71
CA GLN A 86 19.55 -9.82 8.50
C GLN A 86 18.73 -8.78 7.73
N LEU A 87 19.40 -7.71 7.33
CA LEU A 87 18.82 -6.72 6.44
C LEU A 87 18.78 -7.26 5.00
N SER A 88 17.59 -7.21 4.36
CA SER A 88 17.48 -7.64 2.97
C SER A 88 18.22 -6.67 2.04
N ALA A 89 19.36 -7.06 1.51
CA ALA A 89 20.17 -6.24 0.61
C ALA A 89 19.42 -5.86 -0.69
N GLU A 90 18.58 -6.75 -1.20
CA GLU A 90 17.81 -6.51 -2.43
C GLU A 90 16.70 -5.45 -2.24
N LYS A 91 16.13 -5.37 -1.06
CA LYS A 91 14.99 -4.50 -0.75
C LYS A 91 15.42 -3.19 -0.11
N THR A 92 16.56 -3.17 0.58
CA THR A 92 17.09 -1.98 1.23
C THR A 92 17.76 -1.07 0.22
N LYS A 93 17.23 0.15 0.06
CA LYS A 93 17.71 1.12 -0.93
C LYS A 93 17.91 2.49 -0.32
N VAL A 94 19.04 3.11 -0.61
CA VAL A 94 19.24 4.54 -0.39
C VAL A 94 18.75 5.29 -1.62
N THR A 95 17.80 6.20 -1.46
CA THR A 95 17.22 6.96 -2.57
C THR A 95 16.96 8.41 -2.18
N THR A 96 16.75 9.27 -3.15
CA THR A 96 16.39 10.68 -2.92
C THR A 96 14.88 10.89 -3.07
N PHE A 97 14.34 11.87 -2.37
CA PHE A 97 12.93 12.26 -2.50
C PHE A 97 12.55 12.65 -3.94
N GLY A 98 13.51 13.15 -4.72
CA GLY A 98 13.30 13.48 -6.13
C GLY A 98 13.01 12.25 -7.00
N LYS A 99 13.74 11.15 -6.79
CA LYS A 99 13.52 9.88 -7.48
C LYS A 99 12.28 9.15 -6.96
N GLY A 100 11.92 9.37 -5.70
CA GLY A 100 10.83 8.70 -5.03
C GLY A 100 11.14 7.28 -4.57
N TYR A 101 10.24 6.73 -3.76
CA TYR A 101 10.34 5.39 -3.20
C TYR A 101 8.95 4.80 -2.95
N GLU A 102 8.90 3.49 -2.80
CA GLU A 102 7.67 2.75 -2.48
C GLU A 102 7.62 2.40 -1.01
N PHE A 103 6.53 2.77 -0.32
CA PHE A 103 6.29 2.43 1.07
C PHE A 103 4.80 2.19 1.31
N LEU A 104 4.44 1.11 2.00
CA LEU A 104 3.07 0.73 2.34
C LEU A 104 2.08 0.82 1.16
N GLY A 105 2.51 0.42 -0.02
CA GLY A 105 1.66 0.44 -1.22
C GLY A 105 1.58 1.79 -1.93
N PHE A 106 2.16 2.84 -1.38
CA PHE A 106 2.31 4.16 -2.01
C PHE A 106 3.63 4.28 -2.76
N PHE A 107 3.63 5.09 -3.79
CA PHE A 107 4.81 5.73 -4.36
C PHE A 107 4.88 7.15 -3.83
N LEU A 108 5.96 7.47 -3.14
CA LEU A 108 6.19 8.73 -2.45
C LEU A 108 7.36 9.45 -3.10
N SER A 109 7.17 10.71 -3.45
CA SER A 109 8.22 11.60 -3.96
C SER A 109 7.95 13.05 -3.54
N SER A 110 8.87 13.95 -3.82
CA SER A 110 8.70 15.39 -3.55
C SER A 110 7.43 15.99 -4.17
N ARG A 111 6.96 15.44 -5.31
CA ARG A 111 5.81 15.94 -6.06
C ARG A 111 4.60 15.01 -6.07
N SER A 112 4.76 13.74 -5.71
CA SER A 112 3.72 12.73 -5.89
C SER A 112 3.61 11.79 -4.70
N ARG A 113 2.39 11.58 -4.24
CA ARG A 113 2.01 10.63 -3.19
C ARG A 113 0.80 9.86 -3.70
N ARG A 114 1.09 8.80 -4.44
CA ARG A 114 0.08 8.02 -5.19
C ARG A 114 0.20 6.54 -4.94
N MET A 115 -0.80 5.78 -5.36
CA MET A 115 -0.67 4.32 -5.39
C MET A 115 0.56 3.92 -6.22
N ARG A 116 1.37 2.97 -5.71
CA ARG A 116 2.43 2.36 -6.50
C ARG A 116 1.87 1.48 -7.61
N ASP A 117 2.66 1.23 -8.64
CA ASP A 117 2.17 0.52 -9.83
C ASP A 117 1.71 -0.92 -9.53
N LYS A 118 2.36 -1.63 -8.61
CA LYS A 118 1.90 -2.94 -8.13
C LYS A 118 0.52 -2.87 -7.48
N SER A 119 0.22 -1.82 -6.69
CA SER A 119 -1.11 -1.61 -6.09
C SER A 119 -2.17 -1.34 -7.14
N VAL A 120 -1.84 -0.56 -8.17
CA VAL A 120 -2.72 -0.33 -9.33
C VAL A 120 -3.01 -1.62 -10.06
N GLN A 121 -2.00 -2.47 -10.28
CA GLN A 121 -2.20 -3.77 -10.95
C GLN A 121 -3.07 -4.72 -10.11
N LYS A 122 -2.87 -4.77 -8.79
CA LYS A 122 -3.74 -5.54 -7.88
C LYS A 122 -5.20 -5.09 -7.96
N PHE A 123 -5.46 -3.78 -7.92
CA PHE A 123 -6.80 -3.23 -8.11
C PHE A 123 -7.39 -3.65 -9.47
N LYS A 124 -6.63 -3.46 -10.55
CA LYS A 124 -7.08 -3.86 -11.89
C LYS A 124 -7.34 -5.37 -12.01
N ALA A 125 -6.51 -6.21 -11.39
CA ALA A 125 -6.71 -7.66 -11.38
C ALA A 125 -8.04 -8.01 -10.69
N LYS A 126 -8.29 -7.46 -9.50
CA LYS A 126 -9.53 -7.69 -8.76
C LYS A 126 -10.77 -7.23 -9.52
N VAL A 127 -10.69 -6.07 -10.16
CA VAL A 127 -11.78 -5.58 -11.05
C VAL A 127 -11.97 -6.50 -12.26
N ARG A 128 -10.90 -7.03 -12.87
CA ARG A 128 -11.02 -7.97 -14.00
C ARG A 128 -11.74 -9.26 -13.61
N GLU A 129 -11.44 -9.82 -12.44
CA GLU A 129 -12.14 -10.98 -11.90
C GLU A 129 -13.65 -10.75 -11.78
N LEU A 130 -14.04 -9.57 -11.28
CA LEU A 130 -15.45 -9.20 -11.08
C LEU A 130 -16.16 -8.72 -12.36
N THR A 131 -15.41 -8.39 -13.42
CA THR A 131 -15.95 -7.84 -14.68
C THR A 131 -15.65 -8.74 -15.88
N VAL A 132 -15.84 -10.04 -15.71
CA VAL A 132 -15.71 -11.00 -16.81
C VAL A 132 -16.80 -10.75 -17.83
N ARG A 133 -16.46 -10.70 -19.13
CA ARG A 133 -17.39 -10.37 -20.21
C ARG A 133 -18.56 -11.34 -20.32
N LYS A 134 -18.36 -12.61 -19.93
CA LYS A 134 -19.43 -13.64 -19.95
C LYS A 134 -20.50 -13.41 -18.88
N CYS A 135 -20.14 -12.80 -17.74
CA CYS A 135 -21.06 -12.55 -16.64
C CYS A 135 -22.02 -11.39 -16.94
N ASN A 136 -23.15 -11.37 -16.27
CA ASN A 136 -24.11 -10.29 -16.36
C ASN A 136 -23.74 -9.14 -15.42
N LEU A 137 -24.10 -7.93 -15.83
CA LEU A 137 -23.97 -6.74 -14.99
C LEU A 137 -25.24 -6.61 -14.14
N ASP A 138 -25.24 -7.19 -12.98
CA ASP A 138 -26.32 -7.21 -11.99
C ASP A 138 -25.97 -6.39 -10.74
N ALA A 139 -26.90 -6.31 -9.79
CA ALA A 139 -26.73 -5.59 -8.54
C ALA A 139 -25.64 -6.21 -7.65
N GLU A 140 -25.47 -7.54 -7.70
CA GLU A 140 -24.46 -8.24 -6.93
C GLU A 140 -23.04 -7.89 -7.40
N ALA A 141 -22.82 -7.86 -8.73
CA ALA A 141 -21.56 -7.45 -9.33
C ALA A 141 -21.19 -6.01 -8.94
N ILE A 142 -22.16 -5.10 -8.96
CA ILE A 142 -21.97 -3.70 -8.52
C ILE A 142 -21.64 -3.63 -7.04
N THR A 143 -22.32 -4.39 -6.20
CA THR A 143 -22.04 -4.44 -4.76
C THR A 143 -20.62 -4.93 -4.47
N LYS A 144 -20.16 -6.00 -5.14
CA LYS A 144 -18.80 -6.52 -5.03
C LYS A 144 -17.76 -5.49 -5.50
N LEU A 145 -18.02 -4.82 -6.62
CA LEU A 145 -17.16 -3.75 -7.14
C LEU A 145 -17.08 -2.57 -6.17
N ASN A 146 -18.21 -2.15 -5.61
CA ASN A 146 -18.26 -1.04 -4.66
C ASN A 146 -17.42 -1.33 -3.38
N ARG A 147 -17.38 -2.60 -2.92
CA ARG A 147 -16.48 -3.01 -1.82
C ARG A 147 -15.01 -2.82 -2.19
N VAL A 148 -14.62 -3.23 -3.40
CA VAL A 148 -13.23 -3.06 -3.89
C VAL A 148 -12.88 -1.58 -4.06
N ILE A 149 -13.78 -0.78 -4.64
CA ILE A 149 -13.60 0.67 -4.83
C ILE A 149 -13.45 1.35 -3.47
N ARG A 150 -14.37 1.10 -2.54
CA ARG A 150 -14.36 1.69 -1.19
C ARG A 150 -13.10 1.32 -0.42
N GLY A 151 -12.73 0.04 -0.38
CA GLY A 151 -11.51 -0.41 0.29
C GLY A 151 -10.25 0.24 -0.28
N THR A 152 -10.15 0.33 -1.61
CA THR A 152 -9.03 0.98 -2.29
C THR A 152 -9.00 2.48 -2.00
N ALA A 153 -10.15 3.16 -2.12
CA ALA A 153 -10.25 4.59 -1.91
C ALA A 153 -9.99 4.97 -0.44
N ASN A 154 -10.55 4.25 0.52
CA ASN A 154 -10.32 4.50 1.95
C ASN A 154 -8.85 4.40 2.34
N TYR A 155 -8.10 3.51 1.69
CA TYR A 155 -6.67 3.35 1.95
C TYR A 155 -5.82 4.43 1.27
N PHE A 156 -6.11 4.77 0.00
CA PHE A 156 -5.24 5.62 -0.82
C PHE A 156 -5.71 7.07 -0.95
N ALA A 157 -7.00 7.39 -0.73
CA ALA A 157 -7.52 8.75 -0.78
C ALA A 157 -7.31 9.49 0.55
N THR A 158 -6.08 9.51 1.04
CA THR A 158 -5.71 10.26 2.24
C THR A 158 -5.55 11.74 1.95
N GLU A 159 -5.60 12.60 2.97
CA GLU A 159 -5.47 14.07 2.82
C GLU A 159 -4.17 14.49 2.14
N PHE A 160 -3.08 13.77 2.39
CA PHE A 160 -1.78 14.05 1.80
C PHE A 160 -1.60 13.45 0.40
N SER A 161 -2.52 12.61 -0.09
CA SER A 161 -2.35 11.90 -1.36
C SER A 161 -2.60 12.79 -2.58
N THR A 162 -1.89 12.50 -3.67
CA THR A 162 -2.07 13.15 -4.98
C THR A 162 -2.70 12.21 -6.00
N CYS A 163 -3.57 11.30 -5.52
CA CYS A 163 -4.12 10.21 -6.32
C CYS A 163 -5.23 10.61 -7.30
N ARG A 164 -5.81 11.82 -7.21
CA ARG A 164 -7.03 12.22 -7.94
C ARG A 164 -6.98 11.91 -9.44
N TRP A 165 -5.95 12.38 -10.15
CA TRP A 165 -5.81 12.12 -11.57
C TRP A 165 -5.70 10.63 -11.92
N MET A 166 -4.98 9.86 -11.09
CA MET A 166 -4.89 8.42 -11.25
C MET A 166 -6.25 7.74 -11.05
N PHE A 167 -7.02 8.17 -10.06
CA PHE A 167 -8.35 7.65 -9.78
C PHE A 167 -9.33 7.96 -10.90
N GLN A 168 -9.30 9.15 -11.49
CA GLN A 168 -10.08 9.47 -12.69
C GLN A 168 -9.79 8.51 -13.86
N LYS A 169 -8.49 8.18 -14.08
CA LYS A 169 -8.09 7.19 -15.08
C LYS A 169 -8.60 5.79 -14.76
N LEU A 170 -8.51 5.37 -13.49
CA LEU A 170 -9.01 4.06 -13.05
C LEU A 170 -10.53 3.98 -13.16
N ASP A 171 -11.26 5.02 -12.79
CA ASP A 171 -12.71 5.11 -12.94
C ASP A 171 -13.15 5.07 -14.41
N SER A 172 -12.41 5.74 -15.28
CA SER A 172 -12.66 5.68 -16.73
C SER A 172 -12.45 4.26 -17.28
N TRP A 173 -11.34 3.61 -16.86
CA TRP A 173 -11.04 2.24 -17.22
C TRP A 173 -12.09 1.26 -16.68
N LEU A 174 -12.54 1.44 -15.42
CA LEU A 174 -13.61 0.64 -14.81
C LEU A 174 -14.92 0.74 -15.60
N ARG A 175 -15.35 1.96 -15.95
CA ARG A 175 -16.54 2.17 -16.80
C ARG A 175 -16.43 1.49 -18.16
N MET A 176 -15.24 1.50 -18.76
CA MET A 176 -15.01 0.75 -20.01
C MET A 176 -15.19 -0.75 -19.79
N ARG A 177 -14.67 -1.32 -18.70
CA ARG A 177 -14.86 -2.74 -18.36
C ARG A 177 -16.34 -3.10 -18.20
N LEU A 178 -17.12 -2.26 -17.49
CA LEU A 178 -18.56 -2.47 -17.29
C LEU A 178 -19.36 -2.37 -18.59
N ARG A 179 -18.97 -1.48 -19.53
CA ARG A 179 -19.56 -1.46 -20.86
C ARG A 179 -19.31 -2.77 -21.61
N CYS A 180 -18.07 -3.25 -21.57
CA CYS A 180 -17.73 -4.53 -22.20
C CYS A 180 -18.51 -5.70 -21.59
N MET A 181 -18.74 -5.69 -20.29
CA MET A 181 -19.54 -6.70 -19.59
C MET A 181 -21.02 -6.63 -20.01
N LYS A 182 -21.62 -5.42 -20.02
CA LYS A 182 -23.01 -5.21 -20.37
C LYS A 182 -23.33 -5.46 -21.84
N LEU A 183 -22.47 -4.99 -22.74
CA LEU A 183 -22.69 -5.06 -24.20
C LEU A 183 -22.01 -6.27 -24.86
N LYS A 184 -21.33 -7.11 -24.06
CA LYS A 184 -20.60 -8.31 -24.51
C LYS A 184 -19.54 -8.05 -25.59
N ARG A 185 -19.19 -6.78 -25.85
CA ARG A 185 -18.22 -6.35 -26.85
C ARG A 185 -17.37 -5.18 -26.35
N LYS A 186 -16.27 -4.89 -27.04
CA LYS A 186 -15.41 -3.71 -26.80
C LYS A 186 -15.53 -2.78 -28.00
N ASN A 187 -16.20 -1.64 -27.84
CA ASN A 187 -16.31 -0.59 -28.85
C ASN A 187 -16.25 0.78 -28.20
N TYR A 188 -15.44 1.69 -28.75
CA TYR A 188 -15.30 3.07 -28.24
C TYR A 188 -16.61 3.88 -28.38
N ASN A 189 -17.41 3.63 -29.42
CA ASN A 189 -18.68 4.30 -29.64
C ASN A 189 -19.72 4.00 -28.57
N ASP A 190 -19.54 2.91 -27.82
CA ASP A 190 -20.42 2.55 -26.69
C ASP A 190 -20.32 3.54 -25.51
N ASN A 191 -19.31 4.44 -25.51
CA ASN A 191 -19.21 5.53 -24.56
C ASN A 191 -20.39 6.51 -24.67
N ARG A 192 -20.92 6.71 -25.88
CA ARG A 192 -22.11 7.57 -26.14
C ARG A 192 -23.39 6.90 -25.67
N LYS A 193 -23.53 5.58 -25.84
CA LYS A 193 -24.73 4.80 -25.45
C LYS A 193 -24.84 4.65 -23.94
N LEU A 194 -23.74 4.36 -23.24
CA LEU A 194 -23.70 4.16 -21.79
C LEU A 194 -22.76 5.19 -21.15
N ARG A 195 -23.29 6.39 -20.92
CA ARG A 195 -22.55 7.49 -20.26
C ARG A 195 -22.22 7.14 -18.81
N GLY A 196 -21.20 7.79 -18.25
CA GLY A 196 -20.78 7.55 -16.85
C GLY A 196 -21.89 7.70 -15.82
N GLY A 197 -22.82 8.65 -16.06
CA GLY A 197 -23.99 8.87 -15.21
C GLY A 197 -24.96 7.67 -15.14
N PHE A 198 -24.99 6.80 -16.14
CA PHE A 198 -25.78 5.57 -16.10
C PHE A 198 -25.28 4.64 -14.97
N PHE A 199 -23.98 4.40 -14.90
CA PHE A 199 -23.41 3.52 -13.89
C PHE A 199 -23.57 4.07 -12.47
N ARG A 200 -23.38 5.38 -12.31
CA ARG A 200 -23.49 6.06 -11.02
C ARG A 200 -24.95 6.18 -10.56
N ARG A 201 -25.82 6.81 -11.36
CA ARG A 201 -27.20 7.14 -10.96
C ARG A 201 -28.16 5.95 -11.01
N LYS A 202 -28.06 5.08 -12.03
CA LYS A 202 -28.96 3.93 -12.17
C LYS A 202 -28.48 2.66 -11.48
N LEU A 203 -27.15 2.44 -11.42
CA LEU A 203 -26.61 1.22 -10.84
C LEU A 203 -25.96 1.43 -9.47
N GLY A 204 -25.80 2.67 -9.00
CA GLY A 204 -25.19 2.97 -7.71
C GLY A 204 -23.69 2.65 -7.64
N LEU A 205 -22.99 2.70 -8.80
CA LEU A 205 -21.54 2.49 -8.83
C LEU A 205 -20.83 3.67 -8.18
N LEU A 206 -19.99 3.39 -7.19
CA LEU A 206 -19.08 4.36 -6.60
C LEU A 206 -17.93 4.69 -7.56
N THR A 207 -17.30 5.84 -7.36
CA THR A 207 -16.08 6.23 -8.07
C THR A 207 -14.95 6.46 -7.07
N LEU A 208 -13.73 6.13 -7.45
CA LEU A 208 -12.54 6.39 -6.61
C LEU A 208 -12.34 7.90 -6.41
N GLU A 209 -12.63 8.70 -7.44
CA GLU A 209 -12.49 10.15 -7.41
C GLU A 209 -13.38 10.82 -6.34
N GLU A 210 -14.59 10.31 -6.09
CA GLU A 210 -15.50 10.87 -5.07
C GLU A 210 -14.89 10.90 -3.67
N PHE A 211 -14.06 9.93 -3.34
CA PHE A 211 -13.37 9.89 -2.07
C PHE A 211 -12.28 10.96 -1.94
N CYS A 212 -11.65 11.35 -3.05
CA CYS A 212 -10.69 12.45 -3.06
C CYS A 212 -11.37 13.82 -2.91
N THR A 213 -12.49 14.06 -3.58
CA THR A 213 -13.19 15.35 -3.59
C THR A 213 -13.77 15.69 -2.22
N TYR A 214 -14.27 14.71 -1.50
CA TYR A 214 -14.82 14.90 -0.15
C TYR A 214 -13.75 15.37 0.86
N ARG A 215 -12.50 14.98 0.68
CA ARG A 215 -11.39 15.39 1.55
C ARG A 215 -10.74 16.71 1.13
N ASP A 216 -10.66 16.99 -0.16
CA ASP A 216 -10.15 18.28 -0.70
C ASP A 216 -11.03 19.49 -0.32
N ALA A 217 -12.32 19.29 -0.07
CA ALA A 217 -13.25 20.36 0.33
C ALA A 217 -12.96 20.90 1.75
N ARG A 218 -12.14 20.23 2.55
CA ARG A 218 -11.72 20.72 3.88
C ARG A 218 -10.44 21.54 3.91
N GLY A 219 -9.80 21.77 2.76
CA GLY A 219 -8.89 22.90 2.52
C GLY A 219 -7.56 22.99 3.29
N GLU A 220 -7.27 22.18 4.31
CA GLU A 220 -6.15 22.43 5.23
C GLU A 220 -4.86 21.62 4.98
N ALA A 221 -4.87 20.54 4.23
CA ALA A 221 -3.73 19.64 4.12
C ALA A 221 -2.68 19.99 3.04
N ARG A 222 -2.74 21.14 2.38
CA ARG A 222 -1.88 21.46 1.21
C ARG A 222 -0.45 21.90 1.51
N ARG A 223 0.01 21.97 2.75
CA ARG A 223 1.35 22.51 3.04
C ARG A 223 2.10 21.80 4.15
N VAL A 224 2.61 20.62 3.90
CA VAL A 224 3.85 20.16 4.55
C VAL A 224 4.67 19.34 3.55
N ILE A 225 5.39 20.02 2.69
CA ILE A 225 6.51 19.43 1.93
C ILE A 225 7.75 20.11 2.49
N PRO A 226 8.69 19.39 3.09
CA PRO A 226 10.02 19.94 3.36
C PRO A 226 10.63 20.36 2.03
N ARG A 227 10.98 21.63 1.89
CA ARG A 227 11.61 22.19 0.67
C ARG A 227 13.06 21.75 0.48
N ASN A 228 13.64 21.01 1.40
CA ASN A 228 15.04 20.60 1.38
C ASN A 228 15.15 19.12 1.06
N GLY A 229 16.07 18.80 0.14
CA GLY A 229 16.28 17.48 -0.43
C GLY A 229 16.66 16.42 0.59
N ALA A 230 15.66 15.85 1.26
CA ALA A 230 15.85 14.74 2.17
C ALA A 230 16.19 13.46 1.40
N THR A 231 17.20 12.75 1.86
CA THR A 231 17.61 11.44 1.36
C THR A 231 17.04 10.36 2.29
N LEU A 232 16.59 9.25 1.73
CA LEU A 232 15.90 8.20 2.47
C LEU A 232 16.70 6.90 2.48
N VAL A 233 16.68 6.22 3.60
CA VAL A 233 17.22 4.87 3.76
C VAL A 233 16.05 3.89 3.91
N GLY A 234 15.99 3.00 3.03
CA GLY A 234 15.53 1.66 2.92
C GLY A 234 14.17 1.20 3.37
N VAL A 235 13.69 0.15 2.78
CA VAL A 235 12.58 -0.68 3.26
C VAL A 235 13.09 -2.09 3.41
N ALA A 236 13.02 -2.67 4.60
CA ALA A 236 13.28 -4.09 4.82
C ALA A 236 11.95 -4.86 4.82
N ARG A 237 11.91 -5.99 4.18
CA ARG A 237 10.96 -7.08 4.38
C ARG A 237 11.70 -8.36 4.61
#